data_74e9e6a8fdc667edf4d512a0e3c9746f
#
_entry.id   74e9e6a8fdc667edf4d512a0e3c9746f
#
_cell.length_a   1.000
_cell.length_b   1.000
_cell.length_c   1.000
_cell.angle_alpha   90.00
_cell.angle_beta   90.00
_cell.angle_gamma   90.00
#
_symmetry.space_group_name_H-M   'P 1'
#
loop_
_entity.id
_entity.type
_entity.pdbx_description
1 polymer ?
#
loop_
_entity_poly.entity_id
_entity_poly.type
_entity_poly.pdbx_seq_one_letter_code
_entity_poly.pdbx_strand_id
1 'polypeptide(L)' 'MEGNGIYYYNNGDREMGDYSNDKPIGRHALLTRNGEVKTVNY' A
#
# COMPACT_ATOMS: atom_id res chain seq x y z
N MET A 1 10.57 -6.20 3.41
CA MET A 1 9.42 -6.96 2.86
C MET A 1 9.63 -7.18 1.38
N GLU A 2 9.38 -8.35 0.91
CA GLU A 2 9.54 -8.71 -0.49
C GLU A 2 8.24 -9.30 -1.00
N GLY A 3 7.87 -8.99 -2.26
CA GLY A 3 6.65 -9.51 -2.87
C GLY A 3 5.43 -8.77 -2.40
N ASN A 4 4.26 -9.40 -2.47
CA ASN A 4 3.00 -8.80 -2.09
C ASN A 4 2.95 -8.55 -0.59
N GLY A 5 2.46 -7.39 -0.21
CA GLY A 5 2.33 -7.05 1.19
C GLY A 5 1.27 -6.01 1.45
N ILE A 6 1.00 -5.79 2.73
CA ILE A 6 0.04 -4.78 3.17
C ILE A 6 0.75 -3.94 4.22
N TYR A 7 0.68 -2.63 4.05
CA TYR A 7 1.24 -1.70 5.02
C TYR A 7 0.11 -0.96 5.71
N TYR A 8 0.13 -0.93 7.03
CA TYR A 8 -0.87 -0.25 7.83
C TYR A 8 -0.30 1.06 8.36
N TYR A 9 -0.94 2.16 8.01
CA TYR A 9 -0.54 3.48 8.50
C TYR A 9 -1.16 3.75 9.87
N ASN A 10 -0.52 4.61 10.63
CA ASN A 10 -0.99 4.94 11.98
C ASN A 10 -2.35 5.63 11.98
N ASN A 11 -2.72 6.27 10.87
CA ASN A 11 -4.00 6.99 10.79
C ASN A 11 -5.17 6.10 10.41
N GLY A 12 -4.94 4.79 10.25
CA GLY A 12 -5.99 3.85 9.90
C GLY A 12 -6.08 3.51 8.41
N ASP A 13 -5.26 4.13 7.58
CA ASP A 13 -5.17 3.76 6.18
C ASP A 13 -4.36 2.49 6.02
N ARG A 14 -4.50 1.83 4.88
CA ARG A 14 -3.65 0.69 4.54
C ARG A 14 -3.37 0.70 3.06
N GLU A 15 -2.20 0.21 2.69
CA GLU A 15 -1.77 0.19 1.30
C GLU A 15 -1.30 -1.21 0.96
N MET A 16 -1.73 -1.73 -0.18
CA MET A 16 -1.36 -3.07 -0.61
C MET A 16 -0.80 -3.04 -2.01
N GLY A 17 0.18 -3.91 -2.24
CA GLY A 17 0.86 -4.04 -3.52
C GLY A 17 2.17 -4.75 -3.35
N ASP A 18 3.06 -4.59 -4.34
CA ASP A 18 4.35 -5.25 -4.34
C ASP A 18 5.42 -4.41 -3.67
N TYR A 19 6.35 -5.09 -3.02
CA TYR A 19 7.48 -4.46 -2.35
C TYR A 19 8.77 -5.15 -2.77
N SER A 20 9.86 -4.40 -2.82
CA SER A 20 11.18 -4.92 -3.08
C SER A 20 12.17 -4.13 -2.23
N ASN A 21 13.02 -4.86 -1.47
CA ASN A 21 13.99 -4.24 -0.56
C ASN A 21 13.32 -3.26 0.40
N ASP A 22 12.17 -3.64 0.94
CA ASP A 22 11.37 -2.84 1.87
C ASP A 22 10.84 -1.54 1.27
N LYS A 23 10.80 -1.45 -0.06
CA LYS A 23 10.27 -0.28 -0.75
C LYS A 23 9.10 -0.69 -1.63
N PRO A 24 8.07 0.16 -1.73
CA PRO A 24 6.96 -0.13 -2.63
C PRO A 24 7.41 -0.01 -4.08
N ILE A 25 6.90 -0.90 -4.92
CA ILE A 25 7.15 -0.86 -6.36
C ILE A 25 5.85 -1.12 -7.10
N GLY A 26 5.76 -0.56 -8.31
CA GLY A 26 4.63 -0.80 -9.19
C GLY A 26 3.35 -0.13 -8.72
N ARG A 27 2.23 -0.74 -9.05
CA ARG A 27 0.91 -0.18 -8.72
C ARG A 27 0.44 -0.67 -7.36
N HIS A 28 0.02 0.26 -6.53
CA HIS A 28 -0.51 -0.03 -5.20
C HIS A 28 -1.95 0.44 -5.09
N ALA A 29 -2.72 -0.20 -4.23
CA ALA A 29 -4.04 0.25 -3.85
C ALA A 29 -3.96 0.79 -2.43
N LEU A 30 -4.35 2.05 -2.26
CA LEU A 30 -4.42 2.68 -0.95
C LEU A 30 -5.87 2.70 -0.51
N LEU A 31 -6.17 2.03 0.59
CA LEU A 31 -7.50 1.99 1.16
C LEU A 31 -7.53 2.88 2.39
N THR A 32 -8.29 3.98 2.30
CA THR A 32 -8.33 4.92 3.40
C THR A 32 -9.26 4.41 4.50
N ARG A 33 -9.09 4.94 5.70
CA ARG A 33 -9.94 4.57 6.82
C ARG A 33 -11.41 4.94 6.58
N ASN A 34 -11.66 5.88 5.66
CA ASN A 34 -13.02 6.30 5.30
C ASN A 34 -13.66 5.39 4.25
N GLY A 35 -12.93 4.38 3.78
CA GLY A 35 -13.45 3.46 2.79
C GLY A 35 -13.19 3.83 1.36
N GLU A 36 -12.39 4.86 1.10
CA GLU A 36 -12.00 5.23 -0.25
C GLU A 36 -10.84 4.38 -0.73
N VAL A 37 -10.81 4.12 -2.04
CA VAL A 37 -9.71 3.38 -2.65
C VAL A 37 -9.02 4.29 -3.66
N LYS A 38 -7.71 4.42 -3.53
CA LYS A 38 -6.90 5.24 -4.43
C LYS A 38 -5.80 4.40 -5.02
N THR A 39 -5.41 4.70 -6.25
CA THR A 39 -4.30 4.02 -6.91
C THR A 39 -3.05 4.87 -6.76
N VAL A 40 -1.96 4.21 -6.36
CA VAL A 40 -0.66 4.86 -6.22
C VAL A 40 0.32 4.10 -7.10
N ASN A 41 1.05 4.81 -7.95
CA ASN A 41 2.06 4.22 -8.82
C ASN A 41 3.44 4.63 -8.35
N TYR A 42 4.30 3.64 -8.18
CA TYR A 42 5.68 3.86 -7.79
C TYR A 42 6.64 3.57 -8.94
#